data_fe48b17aebdb78e5f48ab2098baaae11
#
_entry.id   fe48b17aebdb78e5f48ab2098baaae11
#
_cell.length_a   1.000
_cell.length_b   1.000
_cell.length_c   1.000
_cell.angle_alpha   90.00
_cell.angle_beta   90.00
_cell.angle_gamma   90.00
#
_symmetry.space_group_name_H-M   'P 1'
#
loop_
_entity.id
_entity.type
_entity.pdbx_description
1 polymer ?
#
loop_
_entity_poly.entity_id
_entity_poly.type
_entity_poly.pdbx_seq_one_letter_code
_entity_poly.pdbx_strand_id
1 'polypeptide(L)'
;RWLLTGFESGDEHILINIKKNADVAANTKCIQFAKNAGIKVKALMSIGHAGESISSIENTKNWLLKVKPDDFDCTIITSYPGTAYFDEAKYDGNKYIYTQPISGDKLYQKNLDYINEPDYYKGDPNGGYRAYVWTDYISSEELVIARDNLEKEVRNSLNIPFNYAGESIKFEHSMGQGQISSMIFKSNYTKEITRSPKNSFKPITQTVRRKSQIKKCAFN
;
A
#
# COMPACT_ATOMS: atom_id res chain seq x y z
N ARG A 1 -18.20 10.83 11.78
CA ARG A 1 -17.66 9.47 11.69
C ARG A 1 -17.01 9.27 10.33
N TRP A 2 -16.02 8.39 10.25
CA TRP A 2 -15.29 8.07 9.04
C TRP A 2 -15.38 6.59 8.71
N LEU A 3 -15.48 6.28 7.41
CA LEU A 3 -15.28 4.96 6.82
C LEU A 3 -13.99 5.01 6.00
N LEU A 4 -13.04 4.15 6.34
CA LEU A 4 -11.82 3.93 5.56
C LEU A 4 -12.00 2.63 4.78
N THR A 5 -11.89 2.69 3.46
CA THR A 5 -12.14 1.52 2.60
C THR A 5 -11.08 1.43 1.51
N GLY A 6 -10.49 0.25 1.37
CA GLY A 6 -9.62 -0.09 0.24
C GLY A 6 -10.47 -0.30 -1.02
N PHE A 7 -10.55 0.68 -1.88
CA PHE A 7 -11.15 0.55 -3.21
C PHE A 7 -10.14 0.08 -4.24
N GLU A 8 -8.86 0.32 -3.97
CA GLU A 8 -7.66 -0.05 -4.72
C GLU A 8 -7.58 0.67 -6.07
N SER A 9 -8.52 0.48 -6.97
CA SER A 9 -8.50 1.06 -8.31
C SER A 9 -9.89 1.54 -8.75
N GLY A 10 -9.92 2.52 -9.63
CA GLY A 10 -11.09 2.94 -10.40
C GLY A 10 -11.14 2.33 -11.81
N ASP A 11 -10.28 1.34 -12.08
CA ASP A 11 -10.19 0.62 -13.35
C ASP A 11 -10.64 -0.84 -13.18
N GLU A 12 -11.57 -1.28 -14.04
CA GLU A 12 -12.13 -2.64 -13.95
C GLU A 12 -11.10 -3.73 -14.20
N HIS A 13 -10.19 -3.51 -15.15
CA HIS A 13 -9.17 -4.50 -15.49
C HIS A 13 -8.22 -4.72 -14.30
N ILE A 14 -7.82 -3.66 -13.63
CA ILE A 14 -6.99 -3.74 -12.44
C ILE A 14 -7.74 -4.44 -11.30
N LEU A 15 -9.02 -4.10 -11.05
CA LEU A 15 -9.82 -4.76 -10.02
C LEU A 15 -9.95 -6.27 -10.25
N ILE A 16 -10.10 -6.70 -11.50
CA ILE A 16 -10.11 -8.12 -11.89
C ILE A 16 -8.74 -8.75 -11.61
N ASN A 17 -7.66 -8.11 -12.03
CA ASN A 17 -6.29 -8.63 -11.89
C ASN A 17 -5.88 -8.84 -10.43
N ILE A 18 -6.31 -7.96 -9.52
CA ILE A 18 -6.05 -8.09 -8.08
C ILE A 18 -7.05 -9.00 -7.36
N LYS A 19 -8.01 -9.57 -8.08
CA LYS A 19 -9.08 -10.42 -7.53
C LYS A 19 -9.85 -9.73 -6.39
N LYS A 20 -10.16 -8.44 -6.58
CA LYS A 20 -10.81 -7.63 -5.52
C LYS A 20 -12.22 -8.12 -5.18
N ASN A 21 -12.87 -8.87 -6.07
CA ASN A 21 -14.27 -9.31 -5.94
C ASN A 21 -15.26 -8.14 -5.76
N ALA A 22 -14.89 -6.97 -6.21
CA ALA A 22 -15.72 -5.78 -6.31
C ALA A 22 -15.38 -5.06 -7.62
N ASP A 23 -16.39 -4.53 -8.28
CA ASP A 23 -16.26 -3.72 -9.49
C ASP A 23 -16.32 -2.21 -9.17
N VAL A 24 -16.06 -1.38 -10.18
CA VAL A 24 -16.13 0.09 -10.03
C VAL A 24 -17.54 0.55 -9.65
N ALA A 25 -18.58 -0.16 -10.08
CA ALA A 25 -19.96 0.16 -9.74
C ALA A 25 -20.26 -0.11 -8.27
N ALA A 26 -19.80 -1.25 -7.71
CA ALA A 26 -19.93 -1.57 -6.30
C ALA A 26 -19.15 -0.58 -5.42
N ASN A 27 -17.91 -0.23 -5.82
CA ASN A 27 -17.11 0.78 -5.15
C ASN A 27 -17.83 2.15 -5.12
N THR A 28 -18.43 2.54 -6.24
CA THR A 28 -19.21 3.79 -6.34
C THR A 28 -20.42 3.77 -5.41
N LYS A 29 -21.19 2.67 -5.40
CA LYS A 29 -22.34 2.52 -4.49
C LYS A 29 -21.93 2.57 -3.03
N CYS A 30 -20.81 1.98 -2.65
CA CYS A 30 -20.30 2.03 -1.28
C CYS A 30 -20.12 3.48 -0.81
N ILE A 31 -19.47 4.32 -1.62
CA ILE A 31 -19.31 5.76 -1.29
C ILE A 31 -20.66 6.48 -1.19
N GLN A 32 -21.57 6.22 -2.13
CA GLN A 32 -22.90 6.83 -2.13
C GLN A 32 -23.69 6.48 -0.86
N PHE A 33 -23.68 5.21 -0.45
CA PHE A 33 -24.38 4.76 0.77
C PHE A 33 -23.78 5.40 2.02
N ALA A 34 -22.46 5.47 2.12
CA ALA A 34 -21.80 6.12 3.25
C ALA A 34 -22.18 7.61 3.35
N LYS A 35 -22.12 8.33 2.22
CA LYS A 35 -22.49 9.74 2.14
C LYS A 35 -23.97 9.97 2.49
N ASN A 36 -24.88 9.13 1.99
CA ASN A 36 -26.30 9.21 2.31
C ASN A 36 -26.57 8.98 3.80
N ALA A 37 -25.71 8.20 4.47
CA ALA A 37 -25.78 7.98 5.91
C ALA A 37 -25.03 9.07 6.73
N GLY A 38 -24.52 10.13 6.10
CA GLY A 38 -23.75 11.18 6.77
C GLY A 38 -22.38 10.73 7.28
N ILE A 39 -21.81 9.69 6.68
CA ILE A 39 -20.49 9.14 7.03
C ILE A 39 -19.48 9.66 6.00
N LYS A 40 -18.39 10.25 6.47
CA LYS A 40 -17.26 10.63 5.64
C LYS A 40 -16.49 9.42 5.16
N VAL A 41 -15.99 9.46 3.92
CA VAL A 41 -15.26 8.35 3.31
C VAL A 41 -13.83 8.76 3.01
N LYS A 42 -12.87 7.96 3.49
CA LYS A 42 -11.49 7.98 3.01
C LYS A 42 -11.28 6.79 2.08
N ALA A 43 -10.97 7.09 0.81
CA ALA A 43 -10.68 6.08 -0.20
C ALA A 43 -9.20 5.70 -0.13
N LEU A 44 -8.91 4.44 0.12
CA LEU A 44 -7.55 3.90 0.07
C LEU A 44 -7.36 3.28 -1.31
N MET A 45 -6.41 3.83 -2.07
CA MET A 45 -6.09 3.45 -3.44
C MET A 45 -4.67 2.90 -3.52
N SER A 46 -4.45 2.00 -4.48
CA SER A 46 -3.13 1.44 -4.76
C SER A 46 -2.90 1.35 -6.25
N ILE A 47 -1.67 1.59 -6.69
CA ILE A 47 -1.24 1.48 -8.08
C ILE A 47 0.04 0.63 -8.19
N GLY A 48 0.38 0.23 -9.42
CA GLY A 48 1.52 -0.62 -9.69
C GLY A 48 1.18 -2.10 -9.66
N HIS A 49 -0.09 -2.45 -9.85
CA HIS A 49 -0.57 -3.83 -9.98
C HIS A 49 -0.23 -4.44 -11.35
N ALA A 50 -0.34 -5.77 -11.47
CA ALA A 50 -0.19 -6.45 -12.76
C ALA A 50 -1.18 -5.85 -13.79
N GLY A 51 -0.66 -5.42 -14.94
CA GLY A 51 -1.45 -4.75 -15.98
C GLY A 51 -1.61 -3.24 -15.80
N GLU A 52 -1.03 -2.65 -14.76
CA GLU A 52 -1.08 -1.19 -14.55
C GLU A 52 -0.46 -0.44 -15.72
N SER A 53 -1.07 0.67 -16.07
CA SER A 53 -0.67 1.56 -17.15
C SER A 53 -1.06 3.01 -16.82
N ILE A 54 -0.57 3.97 -17.59
CA ILE A 54 -1.03 5.36 -17.49
C ILE A 54 -2.54 5.45 -17.66
N SER A 55 -3.12 4.69 -18.58
CA SER A 55 -4.56 4.70 -18.84
C SER A 55 -5.38 4.20 -17.64
N SER A 56 -4.96 3.13 -16.97
CA SER A 56 -5.66 2.61 -15.79
C SER A 56 -5.56 3.56 -14.60
N ILE A 57 -4.41 4.25 -14.45
CA ILE A 57 -4.23 5.29 -13.43
C ILE A 57 -5.14 6.50 -13.73
N GLU A 58 -5.26 6.91 -14.99
CA GLU A 58 -6.20 7.95 -15.41
C GLU A 58 -7.66 7.57 -15.14
N ASN A 59 -8.06 6.31 -15.37
CA ASN A 59 -9.37 5.81 -15.02
C ASN A 59 -9.62 5.91 -13.51
N THR A 60 -8.64 5.57 -12.69
CA THR A 60 -8.68 5.71 -11.24
C THR A 60 -8.83 7.18 -10.82
N LYS A 61 -8.06 8.09 -11.42
CA LYS A 61 -8.18 9.53 -11.18
C LYS A 61 -9.58 10.04 -11.52
N ASN A 62 -10.07 9.70 -12.70
CA ASN A 62 -11.41 10.12 -13.17
C ASN A 62 -12.52 9.58 -12.27
N TRP A 63 -12.39 8.34 -11.78
CA TRP A 63 -13.32 7.76 -10.82
C TRP A 63 -13.32 8.54 -9.50
N LEU A 64 -12.16 8.86 -8.92
CA LEU A 64 -12.04 9.66 -7.70
C LEU A 64 -12.68 11.05 -7.87
N LEU A 65 -12.44 11.73 -8.99
CA LEU A 65 -13.05 13.03 -9.30
C LEU A 65 -14.58 12.93 -9.44
N LYS A 66 -15.09 11.80 -9.92
CA LYS A 66 -16.53 11.55 -10.07
C LYS A 66 -17.19 11.27 -8.73
N VAL A 67 -16.62 10.39 -7.90
CA VAL A 67 -17.26 9.95 -6.63
C VAL A 67 -16.99 10.91 -5.48
N LYS A 68 -15.95 11.73 -5.56
CA LYS A 68 -15.58 12.80 -4.63
C LYS A 68 -15.53 12.29 -3.17
N PRO A 69 -14.62 11.40 -2.81
CA PRO A 69 -14.45 11.01 -1.41
C PRO A 69 -14.07 12.23 -0.56
N ASP A 70 -14.28 12.17 0.75
CA ASP A 70 -13.89 13.25 1.67
C ASP A 70 -12.38 13.32 1.88
N ASP A 71 -11.68 12.21 1.70
CA ASP A 71 -10.23 12.10 1.67
C ASP A 71 -9.82 10.85 0.88
N PHE A 72 -8.56 10.76 0.47
CA PHE A 72 -8.02 9.56 -0.15
C PHE A 72 -6.50 9.48 0.06
N ASP A 73 -5.95 8.29 -0.09
CA ASP A 73 -4.51 8.04 -0.22
C ASP A 73 -4.29 7.15 -1.43
N CYS A 74 -3.22 7.42 -2.19
CA CYS A 74 -2.77 6.55 -3.27
C CYS A 74 -1.34 6.07 -2.99
N THR A 75 -1.17 4.76 -2.88
CA THR A 75 0.12 4.12 -2.62
C THR A 75 0.61 3.35 -3.85
N ILE A 76 1.92 3.23 -4.00
CA ILE A 76 2.51 2.26 -4.93
C ILE A 76 2.73 0.97 -4.17
N ILE A 77 2.29 -0.15 -4.75
CA ILE A 77 2.44 -1.45 -4.10
C ILE A 77 3.91 -1.88 -4.02
N THR A 78 4.18 -2.71 -3.04
CA THR A 78 5.39 -3.54 -2.95
C THR A 78 4.93 -4.93 -2.55
N SER A 79 5.31 -5.98 -3.29
CA SER A 79 4.95 -7.33 -2.89
C SER A 79 5.87 -7.83 -1.79
N TYR A 80 5.29 -8.44 -0.78
CA TYR A 80 6.00 -8.95 0.37
C TYR A 80 6.01 -10.48 0.37
N PRO A 81 7.05 -11.12 0.93
CA PRO A 81 7.03 -12.55 1.21
C PRO A 81 5.75 -12.95 1.96
N GLY A 82 5.09 -14.00 1.49
CA GLY A 82 3.79 -14.45 2.02
C GLY A 82 2.57 -13.83 1.33
N THR A 83 2.77 -12.98 0.33
CA THR A 83 1.67 -12.50 -0.52
C THR A 83 1.64 -13.25 -1.85
N ALA A 84 0.45 -13.37 -2.47
CA ALA A 84 0.30 -14.06 -3.76
C ALA A 84 1.23 -13.47 -4.85
N TYR A 85 1.38 -12.17 -4.91
CA TYR A 85 2.30 -11.52 -5.84
C TYR A 85 3.75 -11.94 -5.66
N PHE A 86 4.19 -12.19 -4.44
CA PHE A 86 5.56 -12.61 -4.16
C PHE A 86 5.73 -14.12 -4.32
N ASP A 87 4.83 -14.90 -3.71
CA ASP A 87 4.98 -16.35 -3.61
C ASP A 87 4.74 -17.06 -4.94
N GLU A 88 3.90 -16.49 -5.82
CA GLU A 88 3.66 -16.99 -7.18
C GLU A 88 4.64 -16.41 -8.22
N ALA A 89 5.47 -15.43 -7.85
CA ALA A 89 6.46 -14.84 -8.74
C ALA A 89 7.64 -15.77 -8.99
N LYS A 90 8.18 -15.72 -10.21
CA LYS A 90 9.40 -16.41 -10.60
C LYS A 90 10.59 -15.46 -10.54
N TYR A 91 11.66 -15.88 -9.90
CA TYR A 91 12.92 -15.12 -9.88
C TYR A 91 13.76 -15.46 -11.10
N ASP A 92 14.16 -14.45 -11.88
CA ASP A 92 14.98 -14.64 -13.10
C ASP A 92 16.48 -14.39 -12.88
N GLY A 93 16.92 -14.25 -11.62
CA GLY A 93 18.31 -13.92 -11.26
C GLY A 93 18.54 -12.42 -11.00
N ASN A 94 17.59 -11.57 -11.35
CA ASN A 94 17.66 -10.11 -11.17
C ASN A 94 16.41 -9.51 -10.54
N LYS A 95 15.24 -10.02 -10.91
CA LYS A 95 13.93 -9.52 -10.48
C LYS A 95 12.94 -10.66 -10.29
N TYR A 96 11.88 -10.37 -9.55
CA TYR A 96 10.72 -11.24 -9.45
C TYR A 96 9.72 -10.89 -10.56
N ILE A 97 9.10 -11.90 -11.16
CA ILE A 97 8.11 -11.77 -12.22
C ILE A 97 6.86 -12.55 -11.81
N TYR A 98 5.82 -11.84 -11.45
CA TYR A 98 4.48 -12.40 -11.30
C TYR A 98 3.75 -12.31 -12.64
N THR A 99 3.00 -13.35 -13.00
CA THR A 99 2.12 -13.34 -14.16
C THR A 99 0.70 -13.64 -13.69
N GLN A 100 -0.21 -12.71 -13.95
CA GLN A 100 -1.60 -12.86 -13.60
C GLN A 100 -2.21 -14.04 -14.40
N PRO A 101 -2.81 -15.05 -13.74
CA PRO A 101 -3.15 -16.30 -14.41
C PRO A 101 -4.23 -16.20 -15.50
N ILE A 102 -5.11 -15.19 -15.44
CA ILE A 102 -6.23 -15.02 -16.36
C ILE A 102 -5.86 -14.07 -17.49
N SER A 103 -5.38 -12.87 -17.17
CA SER A 103 -5.07 -11.85 -18.17
C SER A 103 -3.70 -12.05 -18.83
N GLY A 104 -2.78 -12.75 -18.18
CA GLY A 104 -1.39 -12.85 -18.61
C GLY A 104 -0.54 -11.62 -18.29
N ASP A 105 -1.10 -10.60 -17.68
CA ASP A 105 -0.38 -9.38 -17.33
C ASP A 105 0.73 -9.65 -16.31
N LYS A 106 1.83 -8.95 -16.49
CA LYS A 106 3.01 -9.12 -15.65
C LYS A 106 3.17 -7.98 -14.65
N LEU A 107 3.63 -8.36 -13.47
CA LEU A 107 4.18 -7.47 -12.49
C LEU A 107 5.63 -7.85 -12.26
N TYR A 108 6.50 -6.90 -12.43
CA TYR A 108 7.92 -7.04 -12.13
C TYR A 108 8.23 -6.38 -10.81
N GLN A 109 9.13 -6.95 -10.04
CA GLN A 109 9.61 -6.38 -8.80
C GLN A 109 11.11 -6.55 -8.65
N LYS A 110 11.77 -5.48 -8.22
CA LYS A 110 13.18 -5.50 -7.83
C LYS A 110 13.38 -6.50 -6.68
N ASN A 111 14.50 -7.21 -6.68
CA ASN A 111 14.90 -7.98 -5.52
C ASN A 111 15.26 -7.03 -4.38
N LEU A 112 14.52 -7.08 -3.28
CA LEU A 112 14.66 -6.20 -2.13
C LEU A 112 15.23 -6.96 -0.94
N ASP A 113 16.11 -6.31 -0.20
CA ASP A 113 16.52 -6.75 1.12
C ASP A 113 15.57 -6.19 2.18
N TYR A 114 14.50 -6.92 2.46
CA TYR A 114 13.47 -6.52 3.44
C TYR A 114 13.98 -6.39 4.88
N ILE A 115 15.21 -6.79 5.16
CA ILE A 115 15.84 -6.68 6.48
C ILE A 115 16.66 -5.40 6.58
N ASN A 116 17.44 -5.09 5.53
CA ASN A 116 18.42 -4.02 5.56
C ASN A 116 17.98 -2.76 4.80
N GLU A 117 16.88 -2.80 4.02
CA GLU A 117 16.28 -1.65 3.34
C GLU A 117 15.02 -1.17 4.08
N PRO A 118 15.14 -0.39 5.17
CA PRO A 118 13.99 -0.04 6.02
C PRO A 118 12.99 0.91 5.38
N ASP A 119 13.35 1.55 4.26
CA ASP A 119 12.53 2.50 3.51
C ASP A 119 11.82 1.90 2.29
N TYR A 120 11.94 0.57 2.06
CA TYR A 120 11.33 -0.10 0.91
C TYR A 120 9.82 0.08 0.81
N TYR A 121 9.14 0.32 1.91
CA TYR A 121 7.69 0.48 1.93
C TYR A 121 7.22 1.90 1.55
N LYS A 122 7.98 2.94 1.90
CA LYS A 122 7.54 4.33 1.78
C LYS A 122 8.48 5.21 0.96
N GLY A 123 9.55 4.65 0.45
CA GLY A 123 10.59 5.38 -0.24
C GLY A 123 11.57 6.06 0.71
N ASP A 124 12.18 7.13 0.25
CA ASP A 124 13.19 7.86 1.01
C ASP A 124 12.59 8.48 2.28
N PRO A 125 13.17 8.27 3.47
CA PRO A 125 12.73 8.92 4.71
C PRO A 125 12.73 10.45 4.64
N ASN A 126 13.51 11.04 3.75
CA ASN A 126 13.61 12.50 3.56
C ASN A 126 12.63 13.04 2.53
N GLY A 127 11.74 12.23 2.00
CA GLY A 127 10.71 12.61 1.03
C GLY A 127 10.75 11.75 -0.23
N GLY A 128 9.74 11.90 -1.08
CA GLY A 128 9.61 11.19 -2.34
C GLY A 128 9.26 9.70 -2.19
N TYR A 129 8.38 9.25 -3.06
CA TYR A 129 8.09 7.82 -3.21
C TYR A 129 9.19 7.14 -4.00
N ARG A 130 9.40 5.85 -3.73
CA ARG A 130 10.15 4.94 -4.61
C ARG A 130 9.23 3.80 -5.00
N ALA A 131 9.21 3.47 -6.28
CA ALA A 131 8.55 2.28 -6.77
C ALA A 131 9.59 1.17 -6.97
N TYR A 132 9.30 0.01 -6.45
CA TYR A 132 10.11 -1.19 -6.63
C TYR A 132 9.45 -2.19 -7.59
N VAL A 133 8.30 -1.79 -8.11
CA VAL A 133 7.53 -2.55 -9.08
C VAL A 133 7.37 -1.77 -10.38
N TRP A 134 7.12 -2.50 -11.46
CA TRP A 134 6.78 -1.97 -12.79
C TRP A 134 6.02 -3.02 -13.58
N THR A 135 5.46 -2.64 -14.71
CA THR A 135 4.72 -3.54 -15.61
C THR A 135 5.31 -3.49 -17.02
N ASP A 136 4.68 -4.18 -17.97
CA ASP A 136 5.04 -4.05 -19.39
C ASP A 136 4.65 -2.68 -19.98
N TYR A 137 3.82 -1.88 -19.25
CA TYR A 137 3.19 -0.65 -19.75
C TYR A 137 3.66 0.62 -19.04
N ILE A 138 4.30 0.49 -17.87
CA ILE A 138 4.73 1.63 -17.06
C ILE A 138 5.95 1.25 -16.22
N SER A 139 6.99 2.09 -16.25
CA SER A 139 8.20 1.93 -15.44
C SER A 139 7.99 2.32 -13.98
N SER A 140 8.93 1.98 -13.12
CA SER A 140 8.92 2.38 -11.71
C SER A 140 8.98 3.90 -11.52
N GLU A 141 9.75 4.59 -12.33
CA GLU A 141 9.88 6.05 -12.31
C GLU A 141 8.59 6.73 -12.76
N GLU A 142 7.98 6.23 -13.84
CA GLU A 142 6.68 6.73 -14.31
C GLU A 142 5.56 6.49 -13.31
N LEU A 143 5.57 5.36 -12.59
CA LEU A 143 4.61 5.09 -11.52
C LEU A 143 4.67 6.14 -10.42
N VAL A 144 5.87 6.57 -10.00
CA VAL A 144 6.04 7.62 -9.00
C VAL A 144 5.47 8.94 -9.51
N ILE A 145 5.81 9.32 -10.74
CA ILE A 145 5.31 10.55 -11.37
C ILE A 145 3.77 10.52 -11.49
N ALA A 146 3.22 9.39 -11.95
CA ALA A 146 1.79 9.23 -12.13
C ALA A 146 1.04 9.29 -10.78
N ARG A 147 1.59 8.64 -9.74
CA ARG A 147 1.07 8.71 -8.36
C ARG A 147 1.04 10.15 -7.85
N ASP A 148 2.14 10.86 -7.97
CA ASP A 148 2.26 12.23 -7.46
C ASP A 148 1.33 13.20 -8.21
N ASN A 149 1.18 13.03 -9.52
CA ASN A 149 0.23 13.80 -10.32
C ASN A 149 -1.21 13.50 -9.93
N LEU A 150 -1.57 12.22 -9.76
CA LEU A 150 -2.91 11.81 -9.32
C LEU A 150 -3.25 12.45 -7.97
N GLU A 151 -2.37 12.33 -6.97
CA GLU A 151 -2.55 12.93 -5.64
C GLU A 151 -2.76 14.45 -5.75
N LYS A 152 -1.89 15.13 -6.48
CA LYS A 152 -1.93 16.59 -6.64
C LYS A 152 -3.21 17.06 -7.36
N GLU A 153 -3.55 16.44 -8.47
CA GLU A 153 -4.70 16.85 -9.28
C GLU A 153 -6.02 16.59 -8.56
N VAL A 154 -6.20 15.40 -7.96
CA VAL A 154 -7.44 15.07 -7.25
C VAL A 154 -7.60 15.93 -5.99
N ARG A 155 -6.55 16.09 -5.18
CA ARG A 155 -6.62 16.93 -3.98
C ARG A 155 -6.95 18.39 -4.31
N ASN A 156 -6.30 18.95 -5.32
CA ASN A 156 -6.59 20.31 -5.77
C ASN A 156 -8.03 20.45 -6.26
N SER A 157 -8.52 19.50 -7.08
CA SER A 157 -9.87 19.55 -7.65
C SER A 157 -10.97 19.37 -6.60
N LEU A 158 -10.72 18.60 -5.56
CA LEU A 158 -11.68 18.31 -4.50
C LEU A 158 -11.49 19.19 -3.25
N ASN A 159 -10.53 20.11 -3.25
CA ASN A 159 -10.14 20.94 -2.11
C ASN A 159 -9.78 20.11 -0.87
N ILE A 160 -9.16 18.95 -1.07
CA ILE A 160 -8.64 18.10 0.00
C ILE A 160 -7.25 18.63 0.39
N PRO A 161 -7.00 18.97 1.67
CA PRO A 161 -5.71 19.49 2.09
C PRO A 161 -4.57 18.54 1.74
N PHE A 162 -3.51 19.10 1.13
CA PHE A 162 -2.27 18.34 0.91
C PHE A 162 -1.42 18.42 2.17
N ASN A 163 -1.01 17.28 2.67
CA ASN A 163 -0.14 17.25 3.85
C ASN A 163 1.33 17.26 3.39
N TYR A 164 1.96 18.43 3.44
CA TYR A 164 3.35 18.64 3.01
C TYR A 164 4.40 18.18 4.03
N ALA A 165 3.98 17.78 5.23
CA ALA A 165 4.93 17.29 6.22
C ALA A 165 5.38 15.88 5.85
N GLY A 166 6.59 15.72 5.31
CA GLY A 166 7.15 14.43 4.88
C GLY A 166 7.15 13.36 5.97
N GLU A 167 7.12 13.76 7.24
CA GLU A 167 6.92 12.87 8.37
C GLU A 167 5.50 12.27 8.41
N SER A 168 4.50 12.98 7.91
CA SER A 168 3.13 12.49 7.90
C SER A 168 2.88 11.40 6.86
N ILE A 169 3.65 11.36 5.78
CA ILE A 169 3.57 10.26 4.80
C ILE A 169 3.86 8.92 5.47
N LYS A 170 4.76 8.88 6.44
CA LYS A 170 5.03 7.68 7.24
C LYS A 170 3.85 7.26 8.13
N PHE A 171 3.03 8.21 8.56
CA PHE A 171 1.89 7.98 9.45
C PHE A 171 0.57 7.84 8.71
N GLU A 172 0.39 8.50 7.58
CA GLU A 172 -0.82 8.41 6.76
C GLU A 172 -1.09 6.98 6.28
N HIS A 173 -0.06 6.24 5.91
CA HIS A 173 -0.22 4.87 5.44
C HIS A 173 -0.67 3.89 6.50
N SER A 174 -0.27 4.10 7.74
CA SER A 174 -0.56 3.13 8.77
C SER A 174 -1.96 3.25 9.34
N MET A 175 -2.61 4.43 9.30
CA MET A 175 -3.84 4.63 10.06
C MET A 175 -4.79 5.71 9.53
N GLY A 176 -4.58 6.31 8.37
CA GLY A 176 -5.43 7.41 7.89
C GLY A 176 -5.38 8.64 8.78
N GLN A 177 -4.24 8.93 9.36
CA GLN A 177 -4.11 9.86 10.48
C GLN A 177 -3.74 11.29 10.08
N GLY A 178 -3.75 11.64 8.79
CA GLY A 178 -3.47 13.02 8.34
C GLY A 178 -4.35 14.10 8.95
N GLN A 179 -5.39 13.72 9.68
CA GLN A 179 -6.31 14.64 10.37
C GLN A 179 -6.50 14.37 11.86
N ILE A 180 -5.66 13.57 12.48
CA ILE A 180 -5.71 13.45 13.94
C ILE A 180 -5.23 14.78 14.54
N SER A 181 -6.15 15.44 15.24
CA SER A 181 -5.89 16.67 15.97
C SER A 181 -4.59 16.57 16.78
N SER A 182 -3.77 17.62 16.76
CA SER A 182 -2.56 17.75 17.60
C SER A 182 -2.81 17.51 19.10
N MET A 183 -4.07 17.46 19.53
CA MET A 183 -4.45 17.10 20.90
C MET A 183 -4.24 15.61 21.21
N ILE A 184 -4.32 14.70 20.21
CA ILE A 184 -4.05 13.28 20.45
C ILE A 184 -2.55 12.99 20.59
N PHE A 185 -1.71 13.76 19.90
CA PHE A 185 -0.25 13.69 20.08
C PHE A 185 0.26 14.25 21.43
N LYS A 186 -0.60 14.93 22.19
CA LYS A 186 -0.28 15.40 23.55
C LYS A 186 -0.64 14.40 24.64
N SER A 187 -1.13 13.21 24.29
CA SER A 187 -1.37 12.17 25.29
C SER A 187 -0.04 11.71 25.91
N ASN A 188 -0.07 11.33 27.18
CA ASN A 188 1.12 10.91 27.93
C ASN A 188 1.91 9.76 27.27
N TYR A 189 1.29 9.03 26.35
CA TYR A 189 1.90 7.94 25.59
C TYR A 189 3.05 8.41 24.70
N THR A 190 2.92 9.56 24.07
CA THR A 190 3.99 10.14 23.23
C THR A 190 5.17 10.64 24.07
N LYS A 191 4.93 11.05 25.31
CA LYS A 191 6.01 11.48 26.23
C LYS A 191 6.88 10.32 26.72
N GLU A 192 6.33 9.12 26.80
CA GLU A 192 7.10 7.93 27.18
C GLU A 192 7.98 7.41 26.04
N ILE A 193 7.46 7.44 24.79
CA ILE A 193 8.23 7.01 23.61
C ILE A 193 9.42 7.95 23.35
N THR A 194 9.26 9.25 23.55
CA THR A 194 10.34 10.23 23.36
C THR A 194 11.34 10.30 24.53
N ARG A 195 11.00 9.70 25.67
CA ARG A 195 11.88 9.62 26.86
C ARG A 195 12.67 8.31 26.95
N SER A 196 12.45 7.36 26.07
CA SER A 196 13.25 6.14 26.03
C SER A 196 14.69 6.48 25.63
N PRO A 197 15.70 6.18 26.47
CA PRO A 197 17.07 6.50 26.13
C PRO A 197 17.49 5.71 24.89
N LYS A 198 18.20 6.39 23.99
CA LYS A 198 18.88 5.78 22.83
C LYS A 198 19.96 4.82 23.32
N ASN A 199 19.61 3.66 23.81
CA ASN A 199 20.55 2.54 24.02
C ASN A 199 19.81 1.38 24.69
N SER A 200 19.43 0.40 23.92
CA SER A 200 19.47 -1.03 24.24
C SER A 200 18.50 -1.85 23.38
N PHE A 201 18.62 -1.81 22.08
CA PHE A 201 18.21 -2.96 21.29
C PHE A 201 19.38 -3.94 21.27
N LYS A 202 19.44 -4.83 22.27
CA LYS A 202 20.20 -6.05 22.13
C LYS A 202 19.37 -7.01 21.28
N PRO A 203 19.92 -7.57 20.20
CA PRO A 203 19.21 -8.58 19.45
C PRO A 203 18.96 -9.80 20.34
N ILE A 204 17.70 -10.22 20.42
CA ILE A 204 17.34 -11.49 21.08
C ILE A 204 17.80 -12.60 20.15
N THR A 205 18.97 -13.16 20.41
CA THR A 205 19.42 -14.41 19.82
C THR A 205 18.59 -15.53 20.44
N GLN A 206 17.52 -15.92 19.79
CA GLN A 206 16.83 -17.17 20.12
C GLN A 206 17.67 -18.34 19.64
N THR A 207 18.39 -18.96 20.57
CA THR A 207 19.02 -20.26 20.37
C THR A 207 17.92 -21.31 20.33
N VAL A 208 17.51 -21.71 19.13
CA VAL A 208 16.61 -22.86 18.96
C VAL A 208 17.42 -24.14 19.24
N ARG A 209 17.33 -24.68 20.45
CA ARG A 209 17.77 -26.03 20.75
C ARG A 209 16.80 -27.03 20.10
N ARG A 210 17.20 -27.60 18.97
CA ARG A 210 16.56 -28.81 18.42
C ARG A 210 16.82 -29.99 19.38
N LYS A 211 15.79 -30.44 20.10
CA LYS A 211 15.77 -31.77 20.69
C LYS A 211 15.17 -32.73 19.68
N SER A 212 16.03 -33.51 19.03
CA SER A 212 15.65 -34.69 18.28
C SER A 212 15.34 -35.83 19.28
N GLN A 213 14.09 -36.25 19.40
CA GLN A 213 13.73 -37.55 19.92
C GLN A 213 12.75 -38.21 18.95
N ILE A 214 13.32 -39.04 18.07
CA ILE A 214 12.56 -40.00 17.30
C ILE A 214 12.41 -41.24 18.20
N LYS A 215 11.20 -41.46 18.73
CA LYS A 215 10.83 -42.78 19.28
C LYS A 215 10.30 -43.64 18.14
N LYS A 216 11.03 -44.73 17.85
CA LYS A 216 10.55 -45.84 17.04
C LYS A 216 9.41 -46.54 17.78
N CYS A 217 8.21 -46.56 17.21
CA CYS A 217 7.20 -47.55 17.57
C CYS A 217 7.25 -48.66 16.53
N ALA A 218 7.63 -49.84 16.99
CA ALA A 218 7.42 -51.08 16.26
C ALA A 218 5.99 -51.56 16.49
N PHE A 219 5.34 -51.98 15.44
CA PHE A 219 4.10 -52.77 15.51
C PHE A 219 4.43 -54.18 15.07
N ASN A 220 4.06 -55.14 15.94
CA ASN A 220 3.83 -56.54 15.59
C ASN A 220 2.57 -56.66 14.74
#